data_c23af5c6bde8f2660b5b68a2e66b8858
#
_entry.id   c23af5c6bde8f2660b5b68a2e66b8858
#
_cell.length_a   1.000
_cell.length_b   1.000
_cell.length_c   1.000
_cell.angle_alpha   90.00
_cell.angle_beta   90.00
_cell.angle_gamma   90.00
#
_symmetry.space_group_name_H-M   'P 1'
#
loop_
_entity.id
_entity.type
_entity.pdbx_description
1 polymer ?
#
loop_
_entity_poly.entity_id
_entity_poly.type
_entity_poly.pdbx_seq_one_letter_code
_entity_poly.pdbx_strand_id
1 'polypeptide(L)'
;LIVAGASAYPRVIEWAIFRKIADEVGAYLLVDMAHYAGLIAGGVYPNPLPYADIVTSTTHKTLRGPRGGIILWNDKKFTRKINSAIFPGTQGGPLMHIIAAKAQCFIEALQPEFTEYAKQIVLNSKAMVDVFVKHNFNVLTNGSDSHIILMDLSKSVYSGREAADLLEKHGITVNKNGIPNDPRSFVETSGIRIGTSAETTRGHKEDWFTELAKRIVEILK
;
A
#
# COMPACT_ATOMS: atom_id res chain seq x y z
N LEU A 1 -16.97 11.61 -11.35
CA LEU A 1 -15.62 11.22 -10.94
C LEU A 1 -15.64 9.82 -10.35
N ILE A 2 -14.78 8.94 -10.84
CA ILE A 2 -14.46 7.65 -10.23
C ILE A 2 -13.15 7.80 -9.49
N VAL A 3 -13.08 7.33 -8.24
CA VAL A 3 -11.85 7.28 -7.44
C VAL A 3 -11.46 5.81 -7.28
N ALA A 4 -10.27 5.45 -7.76
CA ALA A 4 -9.71 4.10 -7.66
C ALA A 4 -8.42 4.12 -6.83
N GLY A 5 -8.19 3.06 -6.09
CA GLY A 5 -7.03 2.89 -5.21
C GLY A 5 -7.40 2.09 -3.98
N ALA A 6 -6.43 1.66 -3.23
CA ALA A 6 -6.67 0.86 -2.03
C ALA A 6 -5.54 1.00 -1.01
N SER A 7 -5.86 0.76 0.26
CA SER A 7 -4.90 0.72 1.36
C SER A 7 -4.76 -0.67 2.00
N ALA A 8 -5.58 -1.63 1.57
CA ALA A 8 -5.58 -3.00 2.10
C ALA A 8 -5.80 -4.08 1.04
N TYR A 9 -5.78 -3.74 -0.25
CA TYR A 9 -5.95 -4.71 -1.32
C TYR A 9 -4.59 -5.29 -1.74
N PRO A 10 -4.34 -6.60 -1.62
CA PRO A 10 -3.01 -7.17 -1.83
C PRO A 10 -2.64 -7.43 -3.29
N ARG A 11 -3.62 -7.52 -4.21
CA ARG A 11 -3.39 -7.88 -5.61
C ARG A 11 -3.19 -6.66 -6.50
N VAL A 12 -2.84 -6.91 -7.74
CA VAL A 12 -2.78 -5.89 -8.80
C VAL A 12 -4.17 -5.29 -9.02
N ILE A 13 -4.21 -3.97 -9.19
CA ILE A 13 -5.39 -3.22 -9.61
C ILE A 13 -5.27 -2.95 -11.11
N GLU A 14 -6.28 -3.37 -11.86
CA GLU A 14 -6.32 -3.26 -13.32
C GLU A 14 -6.81 -1.86 -13.77
N TRP A 15 -5.89 -0.91 -13.84
CA TRP A 15 -6.20 0.50 -14.16
C TRP A 15 -6.92 0.68 -15.50
N ALA A 16 -6.58 -0.16 -16.50
CA ALA A 16 -7.22 -0.13 -17.81
C ALA A 16 -8.73 -0.43 -17.74
N ILE A 17 -9.14 -1.33 -16.83
CA ILE A 17 -10.56 -1.64 -16.62
C ILE A 17 -11.28 -0.44 -16.02
N PHE A 18 -10.68 0.23 -15.02
CA PHE A 18 -11.24 1.45 -14.43
C PHE A 18 -11.36 2.57 -15.48
N ARG A 19 -10.36 2.73 -16.37
CA ARG A 19 -10.43 3.70 -17.46
C ARG A 19 -11.60 3.41 -18.40
N LYS A 20 -11.75 2.15 -18.82
CA LYS A 20 -12.86 1.74 -19.68
C LYS A 20 -14.21 2.07 -19.04
N ILE A 21 -14.41 1.71 -17.78
CA ILE A 21 -15.65 2.02 -17.05
C ILE A 21 -15.88 3.55 -16.98
N ALA A 22 -14.83 4.32 -16.68
CA ALA A 22 -14.94 5.76 -16.59
C ALA A 22 -15.33 6.40 -17.95
N ASP A 23 -14.80 5.87 -19.06
CA ASP A 23 -15.17 6.32 -20.41
C ASP A 23 -16.61 5.99 -20.75
N GLU A 24 -17.07 4.77 -20.41
CA GLU A 24 -18.46 4.33 -20.65
C GLU A 24 -19.51 5.23 -19.97
N VAL A 25 -19.17 5.77 -18.77
CA VAL A 25 -20.09 6.64 -18.01
C VAL A 25 -19.74 8.13 -18.12
N GLY A 26 -18.78 8.50 -18.95
CA GLY A 26 -18.33 9.89 -19.14
C GLY A 26 -17.74 10.53 -17.87
N ALA A 27 -17.11 9.74 -17.01
CA ALA A 27 -16.52 10.21 -15.76
C ALA A 27 -15.00 10.43 -15.86
N TYR A 28 -14.47 11.37 -15.07
CA TYR A 28 -13.04 11.43 -14.83
C TYR A 28 -12.60 10.27 -13.91
N LEU A 29 -11.37 9.78 -14.12
CA LEU A 29 -10.73 8.77 -13.26
C LEU A 29 -9.61 9.42 -12.46
N LEU A 30 -9.75 9.40 -11.12
CA LEU A 30 -8.69 9.72 -10.19
C LEU A 30 -8.16 8.41 -9.59
N VAL A 31 -6.85 8.21 -9.66
CA VAL A 31 -6.20 7.06 -9.00
C VAL A 31 -5.37 7.55 -7.83
N ASP A 32 -5.65 7.03 -6.63
CA ASP A 32 -4.75 7.15 -5.48
C ASP A 32 -3.81 5.94 -5.43
N MET A 33 -2.54 6.17 -5.80
CA MET A 33 -1.53 5.12 -5.81
C MET A 33 -0.67 5.09 -4.54
N ALA A 34 -1.05 5.81 -3.50
CA ALA A 34 -0.21 6.07 -2.33
C ALA A 34 0.45 4.83 -1.73
N HIS A 35 -0.28 3.71 -1.60
CA HIS A 35 0.29 2.48 -1.08
C HIS A 35 1.29 1.82 -2.03
N TYR A 36 1.05 1.93 -3.33
CA TYR A 36 1.82 1.21 -4.36
C TYR A 36 2.89 2.07 -5.04
N ALA A 37 2.98 3.38 -4.73
CA ALA A 37 3.82 4.34 -5.44
C ALA A 37 5.30 3.91 -5.56
N GLY A 38 5.87 3.34 -4.50
CA GLY A 38 7.24 2.81 -4.56
C GLY A 38 7.38 1.58 -5.44
N LEU A 39 6.37 0.69 -5.44
CA LEU A 39 6.36 -0.49 -6.31
C LEU A 39 6.19 -0.11 -7.79
N ILE A 40 5.40 0.94 -8.06
CA ILE A 40 5.22 1.53 -9.39
C ILE A 40 6.53 2.17 -9.87
N ALA A 41 7.17 2.99 -9.03
CA ALA A 41 8.46 3.62 -9.34
C ALA A 41 9.56 2.58 -9.58
N GLY A 42 9.57 1.49 -8.81
CA GLY A 42 10.49 0.36 -9.01
C GLY A 42 10.13 -0.58 -10.15
N GLY A 43 9.04 -0.32 -10.88
CA GLY A 43 8.65 -1.09 -12.07
C GLY A 43 8.05 -2.47 -11.79
N VAL A 44 7.61 -2.75 -10.56
CA VAL A 44 7.06 -4.06 -10.16
C VAL A 44 5.54 -4.06 -9.94
N TYR A 45 4.89 -2.92 -10.15
CA TYR A 45 3.44 -2.77 -10.06
C TYR A 45 2.93 -1.87 -11.20
N PRO A 46 1.73 -2.08 -11.75
CA PRO A 46 1.23 -1.33 -12.90
C PRO A 46 1.14 0.18 -12.65
N ASN A 47 1.60 0.96 -13.63
CA ASN A 47 1.55 2.43 -13.59
C ASN A 47 0.16 2.94 -13.97
N PRO A 48 -0.54 3.73 -13.12
CA PRO A 48 -1.85 4.30 -13.43
C PRO A 48 -1.81 5.52 -14.34
N LEU A 49 -0.66 6.21 -14.49
CA LEU A 49 -0.56 7.48 -15.22
C LEU A 49 -1.08 7.44 -16.67
N PRO A 50 -0.93 6.35 -17.44
CA PRO A 50 -1.49 6.27 -18.79
C PRO A 50 -3.02 6.20 -18.83
N TYR A 51 -3.67 5.85 -17.73
CA TYR A 51 -5.11 5.58 -17.65
C TYR A 51 -5.89 6.64 -16.89
N ALA A 52 -5.27 7.28 -15.90
CA ALA A 52 -5.93 8.21 -15.01
C ALA A 52 -5.87 9.66 -15.52
N ASP A 53 -6.93 10.42 -15.30
CA ASP A 53 -6.93 11.87 -15.53
C ASP A 53 -6.09 12.59 -14.47
N ILE A 54 -6.17 12.12 -13.22
CA ILE A 54 -5.42 12.65 -12.07
C ILE A 54 -4.93 11.47 -11.24
N VAL A 55 -3.69 11.55 -10.77
CA VAL A 55 -3.10 10.58 -9.85
C VAL A 55 -2.68 11.29 -8.58
N THR A 56 -3.06 10.74 -7.43
CA THR A 56 -2.59 11.21 -6.12
C THR A 56 -1.70 10.17 -5.47
N SER A 57 -0.79 10.63 -4.63
CA SER A 57 0.06 9.75 -3.82
C SER A 57 0.55 10.44 -2.56
N THR A 58 0.91 9.63 -1.58
CA THR A 58 1.82 10.03 -0.50
C THR A 58 3.27 9.72 -0.90
N THR A 59 4.21 10.42 -0.27
CA THR A 59 5.64 10.15 -0.47
C THR A 59 6.27 9.27 0.62
N HIS A 60 5.56 9.02 1.73
CA HIS A 60 6.10 8.40 2.95
C HIS A 60 5.69 6.94 3.18
N LYS A 61 5.21 6.22 2.15
CA LYS A 61 4.91 4.78 2.21
C LYS A 61 5.98 3.99 1.46
N THR A 62 5.62 3.12 0.53
CA THR A 62 6.59 2.33 -0.24
C THR A 62 7.62 3.17 -1.00
N LEU A 63 7.32 4.44 -1.28
CA LEU A 63 8.25 5.36 -1.93
C LEU A 63 9.42 5.81 -1.00
N ARG A 64 9.32 5.59 0.32
CA ARG A 64 10.35 5.87 1.34
C ARG A 64 10.75 7.34 1.50
N GLY A 65 9.89 8.27 1.10
CA GLY A 65 10.15 9.71 1.22
C GLY A 65 9.62 10.34 2.50
N PRO A 66 9.69 11.67 2.60
CA PRO A 66 9.16 12.43 3.72
C PRO A 66 7.63 12.39 3.75
N ARG A 67 7.04 12.73 4.90
CA ARG A 67 5.59 12.90 5.00
C ARG A 67 5.13 14.03 4.10
N GLY A 68 4.23 13.71 3.18
CA GLY A 68 3.67 14.65 2.22
C GLY A 68 2.87 13.95 1.14
N GLY A 69 2.27 14.72 0.27
CA GLY A 69 1.52 14.25 -0.89
C GLY A 69 2.07 14.83 -2.19
N ILE A 70 1.69 14.19 -3.28
CA ILE A 70 1.89 14.68 -4.64
C ILE A 70 0.60 14.48 -5.43
N ILE A 71 0.39 15.34 -6.42
CA ILE A 71 -0.68 15.22 -7.41
C ILE A 71 -0.02 15.27 -8.78
N LEU A 72 -0.36 14.34 -9.64
CA LEU A 72 0.17 14.19 -11.00
C LEU A 72 -0.97 14.22 -12.00
N TRP A 73 -0.77 14.87 -13.13
CA TRP A 73 -1.72 14.91 -14.25
C TRP A 73 -1.00 15.19 -15.55
N ASN A 74 -1.55 14.72 -16.67
CA ASN A 74 -1.00 14.96 -18.01
C ASN A 74 -1.75 16.07 -18.76
N ASP A 75 -3.06 16.19 -18.59
CA ASP A 75 -3.88 17.16 -19.33
C ASP A 75 -3.82 18.57 -18.71
N LYS A 76 -3.28 19.52 -19.46
CA LYS A 76 -3.12 20.92 -19.04
C LYS A 76 -4.44 21.60 -18.61
N LYS A 77 -5.61 21.08 -19.02
CA LYS A 77 -6.92 21.64 -18.60
C LYS A 77 -7.11 21.62 -17.07
N PHE A 78 -6.47 20.69 -16.36
CA PHE A 78 -6.54 20.58 -14.91
C PHE A 78 -5.61 21.52 -14.16
N THR A 79 -4.52 22.00 -14.79
CA THR A 79 -3.42 22.71 -14.14
C THR A 79 -3.90 23.90 -13.31
N ARG A 80 -4.69 24.80 -13.89
CA ARG A 80 -5.18 26.00 -13.19
C ARG A 80 -6.06 25.63 -11.97
N LYS A 81 -6.95 24.66 -12.15
CA LYS A 81 -7.90 24.24 -11.10
C LYS A 81 -7.17 23.59 -9.94
N ILE A 82 -6.24 22.65 -10.22
CA ILE A 82 -5.47 21.96 -9.19
C ILE A 82 -4.57 22.94 -8.42
N ASN A 83 -3.81 23.77 -9.15
CA ASN A 83 -2.92 24.73 -8.50
C ASN A 83 -3.70 25.73 -7.62
N SER A 84 -4.82 26.27 -8.09
CA SER A 84 -5.65 27.18 -7.32
C SER A 84 -6.33 26.50 -6.13
N ALA A 85 -6.72 25.25 -6.24
CA ALA A 85 -7.28 24.49 -5.12
C ALA A 85 -6.24 24.20 -4.02
N ILE A 86 -4.99 23.99 -4.41
CA ILE A 86 -3.89 23.82 -3.46
C ILE A 86 -3.54 25.16 -2.83
N PHE A 87 -3.18 26.14 -3.64
CA PHE A 87 -2.80 27.48 -3.17
C PHE A 87 -3.53 28.57 -3.98
N PRO A 88 -4.26 29.47 -3.33
CA PRO A 88 -4.45 29.60 -1.86
C PRO A 88 -5.65 28.81 -1.31
N GLY A 89 -6.22 27.88 -2.08
CA GLY A 89 -7.49 27.22 -1.72
C GLY A 89 -7.46 26.45 -0.40
N THR A 90 -6.47 25.59 -0.21
CA THR A 90 -6.39 24.70 0.97
C THR A 90 -5.07 24.77 1.71
N GLN A 91 -4.02 25.31 1.09
CA GLN A 91 -2.67 25.39 1.65
C GLN A 91 -2.12 26.82 1.55
N GLY A 92 -1.04 27.09 2.27
CA GLY A 92 -0.29 28.34 2.26
C GLY A 92 1.18 28.12 1.89
N GLY A 93 2.09 28.81 2.61
CA GLY A 93 3.53 28.68 2.39
C GLY A 93 4.03 27.25 2.54
N PRO A 94 4.77 26.73 1.56
CA PRO A 94 5.22 25.34 1.59
C PRO A 94 6.39 25.13 2.57
N LEU A 95 6.52 23.89 3.08
CA LEU A 95 7.66 23.46 3.89
C LEU A 95 8.82 23.10 2.96
N MET A 96 9.76 24.02 2.73
CA MET A 96 10.83 23.86 1.75
C MET A 96 11.77 22.68 2.05
N HIS A 97 12.01 22.36 3.33
CA HIS A 97 12.78 21.18 3.73
C HIS A 97 12.08 19.86 3.32
N ILE A 98 10.75 19.82 3.35
CA ILE A 98 9.98 18.68 2.86
C ILE A 98 10.07 18.59 1.33
N ILE A 99 10.04 19.70 0.61
CA ILE A 99 10.21 19.72 -0.85
C ILE A 99 11.60 19.20 -1.23
N ALA A 100 12.65 19.67 -0.55
CA ALA A 100 14.01 19.19 -0.76
C ALA A 100 14.13 17.68 -0.48
N ALA A 101 13.53 17.20 0.62
CA ALA A 101 13.51 15.79 0.95
C ALA A 101 12.72 14.94 -0.07
N LYS A 102 11.63 15.47 -0.67
CA LYS A 102 10.93 14.80 -1.78
C LYS A 102 11.83 14.70 -3.02
N ALA A 103 12.59 15.76 -3.35
CA ALA A 103 13.51 15.73 -4.48
C ALA A 103 14.57 14.63 -4.28
N GLN A 104 15.17 14.55 -3.10
CA GLN A 104 16.11 13.49 -2.75
C GLN A 104 15.47 12.08 -2.88
N CYS A 105 14.26 11.92 -2.34
CA CYS A 105 13.49 10.66 -2.48
C CYS A 105 13.29 10.25 -3.93
N PHE A 106 12.99 11.18 -4.83
CA PHE A 106 12.81 10.88 -6.25
C PHE A 106 14.12 10.54 -6.94
N ILE A 107 15.24 11.19 -6.57
CA ILE A 107 16.58 10.84 -7.05
C ILE A 107 16.92 9.41 -6.66
N GLU A 108 16.65 9.01 -5.41
CA GLU A 108 16.87 7.63 -4.95
C GLU A 108 15.96 6.63 -5.68
N ALA A 109 14.69 7.00 -5.91
CA ALA A 109 13.74 6.14 -6.64
C ALA A 109 14.10 5.92 -8.12
N LEU A 110 14.95 6.75 -8.70
CA LEU A 110 15.48 6.59 -10.06
C LEU A 110 16.69 5.63 -10.14
N GLN A 111 17.26 5.22 -9.01
CA GLN A 111 18.43 4.36 -8.99
C GLN A 111 18.06 2.88 -9.16
N PRO A 112 18.92 2.05 -9.77
CA PRO A 112 18.69 0.62 -9.92
C PRO A 112 18.41 -0.12 -8.60
N GLU A 113 19.04 0.31 -7.52
CA GLU A 113 18.86 -0.24 -6.16
C GLU A 113 17.44 -0.12 -5.66
N PHE A 114 16.70 0.91 -6.11
CA PHE A 114 15.30 1.07 -5.75
C PHE A 114 14.41 0.03 -6.44
N THR A 115 14.74 -0.35 -7.66
CA THR A 115 14.08 -1.47 -8.36
C THR A 115 14.31 -2.79 -7.62
N GLU A 116 15.52 -3.05 -7.16
CA GLU A 116 15.83 -4.24 -6.35
C GLU A 116 15.09 -4.24 -5.02
N TYR A 117 15.01 -3.10 -4.33
CA TYR A 117 14.19 -2.93 -3.14
C TYR A 117 12.70 -3.25 -3.40
N ALA A 118 12.14 -2.73 -4.49
CA ALA A 118 10.74 -2.97 -4.84
C ALA A 118 10.46 -4.45 -5.15
N LYS A 119 11.37 -5.13 -5.87
CA LYS A 119 11.30 -6.57 -6.11
C LYS A 119 11.36 -7.36 -4.80
N GLN A 120 12.31 -7.00 -3.92
CA GLN A 120 12.50 -7.68 -2.64
C GLN A 120 11.26 -7.57 -1.73
N ILE A 121 10.55 -6.44 -1.76
CA ILE A 121 9.28 -6.29 -1.03
C ILE A 121 8.27 -7.36 -1.43
N VAL A 122 8.12 -7.59 -2.74
CA VAL A 122 7.15 -8.57 -3.26
C VAL A 122 7.59 -10.00 -2.94
N LEU A 123 8.87 -10.30 -3.03
CA LEU A 123 9.41 -11.62 -2.66
C LEU A 123 9.19 -11.92 -1.17
N ASN A 124 9.48 -10.95 -0.31
CA ASN A 124 9.26 -11.05 1.13
C ASN A 124 7.78 -11.27 1.48
N SER A 125 6.88 -10.58 0.79
CA SER A 125 5.44 -10.75 0.94
C SER A 125 4.99 -12.16 0.56
N LYS A 126 5.49 -12.72 -0.55
CA LYS A 126 5.20 -14.09 -0.97
C LYS A 126 5.72 -15.12 0.02
N ALA A 127 6.95 -14.97 0.52
CA ALA A 127 7.52 -15.86 1.52
C ALA A 127 6.67 -15.95 2.80
N MET A 128 6.14 -14.82 3.28
CA MET A 128 5.21 -14.82 4.43
C MET A 128 3.88 -15.52 4.10
N VAL A 129 3.31 -15.22 2.92
CA VAL A 129 2.05 -15.85 2.47
C VAL A 129 2.17 -17.36 2.45
N ASP A 130 3.26 -17.90 1.91
CA ASP A 130 3.50 -19.35 1.83
C ASP A 130 3.48 -20.00 3.21
N VAL A 131 4.06 -19.35 4.22
CA VAL A 131 4.02 -19.84 5.61
C VAL A 131 2.60 -19.80 6.16
N PHE A 132 1.88 -18.70 6.00
CA PHE A 132 0.51 -18.56 6.52
C PHE A 132 -0.43 -19.61 5.90
N VAL A 133 -0.39 -19.79 4.57
CA VAL A 133 -1.20 -20.79 3.87
C VAL A 133 -0.85 -22.21 4.33
N LYS A 134 0.44 -22.54 4.46
CA LYS A 134 0.90 -23.84 4.97
C LYS A 134 0.38 -24.14 6.39
N HIS A 135 0.16 -23.12 7.18
CA HIS A 135 -0.37 -23.25 8.54
C HIS A 135 -1.88 -23.05 8.64
N ASN A 136 -2.60 -23.08 7.50
CA ASN A 136 -4.06 -22.98 7.38
C ASN A 136 -4.64 -21.62 7.83
N PHE A 137 -3.85 -20.55 7.80
CA PHE A 137 -4.39 -19.20 7.93
C PHE A 137 -5.03 -18.75 6.61
N ASN A 138 -6.19 -18.11 6.71
CA ASN A 138 -6.89 -17.58 5.55
C ASN A 138 -6.27 -16.24 5.10
N VAL A 139 -5.41 -16.30 4.09
CA VAL A 139 -4.89 -15.09 3.43
C VAL A 139 -5.86 -14.69 2.34
N LEU A 140 -6.47 -13.51 2.48
CA LEU A 140 -7.42 -13.00 1.50
C LEU A 140 -6.79 -12.88 0.11
N THR A 141 -7.58 -13.19 -0.91
CA THR A 141 -7.15 -13.27 -2.31
C THR A 141 -6.12 -14.38 -2.61
N ASN A 142 -5.90 -15.31 -1.66
CA ASN A 142 -4.93 -16.41 -1.79
C ASN A 142 -3.51 -15.94 -2.17
N GLY A 143 -3.08 -14.78 -1.64
CA GLY A 143 -1.74 -14.30 -1.88
C GLY A 143 -1.58 -12.79 -1.93
N SER A 144 -0.41 -12.34 -2.40
CA SER A 144 -0.09 -10.92 -2.57
C SER A 144 0.80 -10.70 -3.79
N ASP A 145 0.50 -9.63 -4.54
CA ASP A 145 1.32 -9.11 -5.63
C ASP A 145 1.99 -7.78 -5.24
N SER A 146 1.87 -7.39 -3.96
CA SER A 146 2.36 -6.12 -3.43
C SER A 146 3.08 -6.31 -2.09
N HIS A 147 3.21 -5.23 -1.33
CA HIS A 147 3.76 -5.22 0.03
C HIS A 147 2.71 -5.58 1.10
N ILE A 148 1.45 -5.77 0.73
CA ILE A 148 0.33 -5.93 1.64
C ILE A 148 -0.06 -7.39 1.72
N ILE A 149 -0.23 -7.91 2.94
CA ILE A 149 -0.87 -9.19 3.21
C ILE A 149 -2.08 -8.90 4.07
N LEU A 150 -3.25 -9.38 3.68
CA LEU A 150 -4.47 -9.26 4.44
C LEU A 150 -4.91 -10.66 4.89
N MET A 151 -4.93 -10.86 6.21
CA MET A 151 -5.28 -12.13 6.83
C MET A 151 -6.69 -12.03 7.42
N ASP A 152 -7.52 -13.00 7.14
CA ASP A 152 -8.87 -13.14 7.69
C ASP A 152 -8.83 -14.01 8.96
N LEU A 153 -9.22 -13.42 10.07
CA LEU A 153 -9.34 -14.04 11.39
C LEU A 153 -10.80 -14.22 11.83
N SER A 154 -11.77 -14.17 10.89
CA SER A 154 -13.20 -14.30 11.23
C SER A 154 -13.54 -15.61 11.95
N LYS A 155 -12.77 -16.67 11.69
CA LYS A 155 -12.89 -18.00 12.33
C LYS A 155 -11.90 -18.20 13.50
N SER A 156 -11.08 -17.20 13.80
CA SER A 156 -10.14 -17.25 14.93
C SER A 156 -10.85 -16.88 16.25
N VAL A 157 -10.24 -17.28 17.37
CA VAL A 157 -10.63 -16.83 18.71
C VAL A 157 -10.36 -15.33 18.89
N TYR A 158 -9.41 -14.77 18.14
CA TYR A 158 -9.05 -13.35 18.20
C TYR A 158 -9.82 -12.53 17.18
N SER A 159 -10.26 -11.32 17.58
CA SER A 159 -10.60 -10.26 16.64
C SER A 159 -9.33 -9.68 15.99
N GLY A 160 -9.50 -8.88 14.93
CA GLY A 160 -8.35 -8.18 14.32
C GLY A 160 -7.64 -7.25 15.31
N ARG A 161 -8.40 -6.60 16.21
CA ARG A 161 -7.87 -5.76 17.27
C ARG A 161 -7.06 -6.56 18.27
N GLU A 162 -7.65 -7.62 18.84
CA GLU A 162 -6.97 -8.47 19.83
C GLU A 162 -5.70 -9.10 19.25
N ALA A 163 -5.73 -9.56 18.00
CA ALA A 163 -4.56 -10.10 17.31
C ALA A 163 -3.48 -9.03 17.12
N ALA A 164 -3.84 -7.81 16.73
CA ALA A 164 -2.87 -6.72 16.58
C ALA A 164 -2.24 -6.34 17.93
N ASP A 165 -3.05 -6.19 18.99
CA ASP A 165 -2.59 -5.87 20.34
C ASP A 165 -1.69 -6.99 20.92
N LEU A 166 -2.01 -8.26 20.63
CA LEU A 166 -1.21 -9.40 21.05
C LEU A 166 0.16 -9.42 20.33
N LEU A 167 0.17 -9.23 19.00
CA LEU A 167 1.39 -9.18 18.22
C LEU A 167 2.27 -8.00 18.63
N GLU A 168 1.71 -6.85 18.96
CA GLU A 168 2.46 -5.69 19.44
C GLU A 168 3.19 -5.95 20.75
N LYS A 169 2.58 -6.68 21.70
CA LYS A 169 3.23 -7.13 22.95
C LYS A 169 4.45 -8.01 22.67
N HIS A 170 4.51 -8.66 21.52
CA HIS A 170 5.65 -9.46 21.06
C HIS A 170 6.60 -8.69 20.13
N GLY A 171 6.42 -7.35 20.01
CA GLY A 171 7.26 -6.48 19.17
C GLY A 171 6.97 -6.59 17.67
N ILE A 172 5.79 -7.08 17.29
CA ILE A 172 5.37 -7.21 15.89
C ILE A 172 4.20 -6.24 15.64
N THR A 173 4.46 -5.16 14.92
CA THR A 173 3.45 -4.16 14.61
C THR A 173 2.68 -4.51 13.34
N VAL A 174 1.36 -4.66 13.47
CA VAL A 174 0.42 -4.85 12.36
C VAL A 174 -0.78 -3.91 12.53
N ASN A 175 -1.63 -3.82 11.51
CA ASN A 175 -2.88 -3.06 11.65
C ASN A 175 -4.07 -4.01 11.72
N LYS A 176 -5.00 -3.79 12.66
CA LYS A 176 -6.34 -4.34 12.52
C LYS A 176 -6.97 -3.81 11.23
N ASN A 177 -7.72 -4.63 10.54
CA ASN A 177 -8.32 -4.29 9.26
C ASN A 177 -9.64 -5.02 9.04
N GLY A 178 -10.65 -4.30 8.52
CA GLY A 178 -11.86 -4.95 8.07
C GLY A 178 -11.60 -5.91 6.91
N ILE A 179 -12.44 -6.93 6.79
CA ILE A 179 -12.45 -7.86 5.67
C ILE A 179 -13.77 -7.69 4.89
N PRO A 180 -13.86 -8.18 3.64
CA PRO A 180 -15.12 -8.19 2.90
C PRO A 180 -16.21 -8.93 3.70
N ASN A 181 -17.39 -8.29 3.84
CA ASN A 181 -18.52 -8.80 4.63
C ASN A 181 -18.14 -9.12 6.09
N ASP A 182 -17.35 -8.27 6.71
CA ASP A 182 -16.84 -8.47 8.06
C ASP A 182 -17.97 -8.69 9.08
N PRO A 183 -17.98 -9.83 9.81
CA PRO A 183 -19.03 -10.11 10.80
C PRO A 183 -18.85 -9.30 12.10
N ARG A 184 -17.68 -8.72 12.34
CA ARG A 184 -17.38 -7.93 13.53
C ARG A 184 -17.55 -6.42 13.26
N SER A 185 -17.67 -5.64 14.32
CA SER A 185 -17.77 -4.19 14.23
C SER A 185 -16.49 -3.57 13.64
N PHE A 186 -16.61 -2.36 13.10
CA PHE A 186 -15.45 -1.59 12.59
C PHE A 186 -14.38 -1.32 13.67
N VAL A 187 -14.77 -1.32 14.95
CA VAL A 187 -13.83 -1.14 16.08
C VAL A 187 -12.98 -2.39 16.32
N GLU A 188 -13.58 -3.57 16.18
CA GLU A 188 -12.91 -4.85 16.44
C GLU A 188 -12.24 -5.43 15.20
N THR A 189 -12.95 -5.42 14.07
CA THR A 189 -12.59 -6.02 12.78
C THR A 189 -12.31 -7.53 12.87
N SER A 190 -12.26 -8.19 11.72
CA SER A 190 -11.92 -9.61 11.65
C SER A 190 -10.63 -9.90 10.91
N GLY A 191 -9.87 -8.88 10.54
CA GLY A 191 -8.62 -9.06 9.83
C GLY A 191 -7.45 -8.29 10.43
N ILE A 192 -6.26 -8.70 10.00
CA ILE A 192 -5.03 -7.93 10.20
C ILE A 192 -4.35 -7.70 8.86
N ARG A 193 -3.77 -6.50 8.72
CA ARG A 193 -2.95 -6.11 7.57
C ARG A 193 -1.49 -6.08 7.98
N ILE A 194 -0.67 -6.85 7.27
CA ILE A 194 0.78 -6.94 7.45
C ILE A 194 1.45 -6.28 6.25
N GLY A 195 2.50 -5.51 6.48
CA GLY A 195 3.29 -4.85 5.43
C GLY A 195 4.76 -5.22 5.50
N THR A 196 5.39 -5.43 4.35
CA THR A 196 6.78 -5.90 4.27
C THR A 196 7.80 -4.79 4.01
N SER A 197 7.37 -3.58 3.64
CA SER A 197 8.26 -2.51 3.15
C SER A 197 9.29 -2.04 4.16
N ALA A 198 8.90 -1.86 5.44
CA ALA A 198 9.78 -1.30 6.48
C ALA A 198 10.95 -2.23 6.78
N GLU A 199 10.67 -3.52 6.97
CA GLU A 199 11.71 -4.50 7.27
C GLU A 199 12.57 -4.83 6.04
N THR A 200 12.00 -4.73 4.82
CA THR A 200 12.80 -4.80 3.59
C THR A 200 13.78 -3.61 3.50
N THR A 201 13.37 -2.41 3.92
CA THR A 201 14.28 -1.23 3.98
C THR A 201 15.44 -1.47 4.99
N ARG A 202 15.23 -2.25 6.04
CA ARG A 202 16.28 -2.65 7.00
C ARG A 202 17.23 -3.73 6.46
N GLY A 203 17.00 -4.22 5.25
CA GLY A 203 17.82 -5.23 4.58
C GLY A 203 17.38 -6.67 4.78
N HIS A 204 16.23 -6.90 5.43
CA HIS A 204 15.71 -8.25 5.63
C HIS A 204 15.16 -8.84 4.32
N LYS A 205 15.40 -10.15 4.15
CA LYS A 205 15.02 -10.93 2.97
C LYS A 205 14.10 -12.10 3.36
N GLU A 206 13.79 -12.96 2.38
CA GLU A 206 12.77 -14.01 2.49
C GLU A 206 12.94 -14.91 3.72
N ASP A 207 14.17 -15.31 4.06
CA ASP A 207 14.43 -16.18 5.22
C ASP A 207 13.96 -15.53 6.53
N TRP A 208 14.28 -14.25 6.72
CA TRP A 208 13.86 -13.50 7.90
C TRP A 208 12.34 -13.34 7.94
N PHE A 209 11.70 -13.06 6.82
CA PHE A 209 10.25 -12.94 6.73
C PHE A 209 9.53 -14.28 6.93
N THR A 210 10.15 -15.38 6.50
CA THR A 210 9.69 -16.75 6.76
C THR A 210 9.67 -17.04 8.26
N GLU A 211 10.75 -16.72 8.96
CA GLU A 211 10.83 -16.90 10.43
C GLU A 211 9.86 -15.98 11.18
N LEU A 212 9.73 -14.70 10.74
CA LEU A 212 8.73 -13.81 11.31
C LEU A 212 7.30 -14.34 11.12
N ALA A 213 6.98 -14.88 9.94
CA ALA A 213 5.67 -15.46 9.68
C ALA A 213 5.39 -16.68 10.56
N LYS A 214 6.38 -17.57 10.79
CA LYS A 214 6.24 -18.70 11.72
C LYS A 214 5.97 -18.21 13.15
N ARG A 215 6.69 -17.19 13.60
CA ARG A 215 6.48 -16.59 14.92
C ARG A 215 5.07 -15.98 15.05
N ILE A 216 4.57 -15.31 14.02
CA ILE A 216 3.17 -14.81 14.00
C ILE A 216 2.18 -15.97 14.12
N VAL A 217 2.41 -17.07 13.40
CA VAL A 217 1.58 -18.28 13.46
C VAL A 217 1.55 -18.86 14.87
N GLU A 218 2.70 -18.96 15.55
CA GLU A 218 2.80 -19.48 16.92
C GLU A 218 2.05 -18.61 17.94
N ILE A 219 2.09 -17.28 17.77
CA ILE A 219 1.42 -16.33 18.66
C ILE A 219 -0.11 -16.36 18.48
N LEU A 220 -0.59 -16.58 17.25
CA LEU A 220 -2.01 -16.51 16.91
C LEU A 220 -2.73 -17.87 16.92
N LYS A 221 -2.04 -18.98 17.19
CA LYS A 221 -2.63 -20.31 17.41
C LYS A 221 -3.09 -20.48 18.86
#